data_2c7acaf62347d55ec7773d243d4ea9ea
#
_entry.id   2c7acaf62347d55ec7773d243d4ea9ea
#
_cell.length_a   1.000
_cell.length_b   1.000
_cell.length_c   1.000
_cell.angle_alpha   90.00
_cell.angle_beta   90.00
_cell.angle_gamma   90.00
#
_symmetry.space_group_name_H-M   'P 1'
#
loop_
_entity.id
_entity.type
_entity.pdbx_description
1 polymer ?
#
loop_
_entity_poly.entity_id
_entity_poly.type
_entity_poly.pdbx_seq_one_letter_code
_entity_poly.pdbx_strand_id
1 'polypeptide(L)'
;MKRLGVNIDHIATLRNARGEKHPDPLYAAKKVISYGADSVTIHLREDRRHINDIDAKKICGLKNVLVNLEISMNKEIVNKALKIKPNFICLVPENRKEITTEGGLNIKNNHNKLEKIIKKFKKAKIRTSLFINPSPNDIRLAKKLNADCIEIHTGKLANLVKSKKNYSSELNRIKKSAKLASSLNIEVHAGHG
;
A
#
# COMPACT_ATOMS: atom_id res chain seq x y z
N MET A 1 3.92 19.71 5.19
CA MET A 1 2.51 19.50 4.79
C MET A 1 2.23 18.01 4.74
N LYS A 2 1.07 17.53 5.17
CA LYS A 2 0.68 16.12 5.01
C LYS A 2 0.11 15.92 3.61
N ARG A 3 0.37 14.74 3.01
CA ARG A 3 -0.14 14.36 1.69
C ARG A 3 -1.26 13.35 1.84
N LEU A 4 -2.23 13.42 0.92
CA LEU A 4 -3.38 12.52 0.86
C LEU A 4 -3.22 11.54 -0.31
N GLY A 5 -3.08 10.26 -0.01
CA GLY A 5 -3.26 9.17 -0.98
C GLY A 5 -4.68 8.61 -0.89
N VAL A 6 -5.34 8.42 -2.02
CA VAL A 6 -6.71 7.90 -2.08
C VAL A 6 -6.71 6.51 -2.69
N ASN A 7 -7.14 5.50 -1.92
CA ASN A 7 -7.37 4.16 -2.45
C ASN A 7 -8.71 4.12 -3.22
N ILE A 8 -8.67 3.60 -4.45
CA ILE A 8 -9.83 3.52 -5.35
C ILE A 8 -10.24 2.09 -5.70
N ASP A 9 -9.75 1.08 -4.98
CA ASP A 9 -10.01 -0.34 -5.28
C ASP A 9 -11.50 -0.66 -5.34
N HIS A 10 -12.29 -0.07 -4.42
CA HIS A 10 -13.71 -0.36 -4.33
C HIS A 10 -14.55 0.21 -5.47
N ILE A 11 -14.02 1.15 -6.25
CA ILE A 11 -14.61 1.54 -7.54
C ILE A 11 -14.62 0.33 -8.49
N ALA A 12 -13.51 -0.39 -8.56
CA ALA A 12 -13.41 -1.62 -9.34
C ALA A 12 -14.26 -2.76 -8.75
N THR A 13 -14.35 -2.86 -7.42
CA THR A 13 -15.23 -3.83 -6.75
C THR A 13 -16.68 -3.65 -7.21
N LEU A 14 -17.18 -2.41 -7.20
CA LEU A 14 -18.54 -2.10 -7.63
C LEU A 14 -18.74 -2.39 -9.12
N ARG A 15 -17.81 -1.99 -9.98
CA ARG A 15 -17.82 -2.32 -11.41
C ARG A 15 -17.91 -3.82 -11.63
N ASN A 16 -17.08 -4.59 -10.95
CA ASN A 16 -17.02 -6.05 -11.12
C ASN A 16 -18.32 -6.72 -10.64
N ALA A 17 -18.89 -6.25 -9.51
CA ALA A 17 -20.16 -6.76 -8.99
C ALA A 17 -21.33 -6.51 -9.95
N ARG A 18 -21.28 -5.41 -10.72
CA ARG A 18 -22.29 -5.09 -11.74
C ARG A 18 -22.09 -5.86 -13.04
N GLY A 19 -20.90 -6.40 -13.29
CA GLY A 19 -20.54 -7.01 -14.58
C GLY A 19 -20.47 -6.04 -15.76
N GLU A 20 -20.27 -4.74 -15.48
CA GLU A 20 -20.30 -3.66 -16.48
C GLU A 20 -18.93 -2.98 -16.62
N LYS A 21 -18.90 -1.92 -17.46
CA LYS A 21 -17.70 -1.07 -17.62
C LYS A 21 -17.64 0.08 -16.61
N HIS A 22 -18.74 0.33 -15.91
CA HIS A 22 -18.90 1.42 -14.96
C HIS A 22 -19.24 0.91 -13.55
N PRO A 23 -18.78 1.64 -12.48
CA PRO A 23 -17.91 2.82 -12.53
C PRO A 23 -16.47 2.49 -12.98
N ASP A 24 -15.82 3.42 -13.67
CA ASP A 24 -14.48 3.22 -14.24
C ASP A 24 -13.37 3.67 -13.24
N PRO A 25 -12.47 2.78 -12.80
CA PRO A 25 -11.37 3.13 -11.91
C PRO A 25 -10.39 4.15 -12.51
N LEU A 26 -10.19 4.16 -13.83
CA LEU A 26 -9.34 5.14 -14.50
C LEU A 26 -9.92 6.56 -14.41
N TYR A 27 -11.24 6.68 -14.59
CA TYR A 27 -11.95 7.94 -14.41
C TYR A 27 -11.87 8.40 -12.96
N ALA A 28 -12.09 7.49 -11.99
CA ALA A 28 -11.97 7.79 -10.57
C ALA A 28 -10.56 8.28 -10.20
N ALA A 29 -9.51 7.64 -10.71
CA ALA A 29 -8.12 8.07 -10.50
C ALA A 29 -7.90 9.54 -10.92
N LYS A 30 -8.38 9.92 -12.10
CA LYS A 30 -8.29 11.31 -12.60
C LYS A 30 -9.09 12.28 -11.72
N LYS A 31 -10.28 11.87 -11.27
CA LYS A 31 -11.16 12.72 -10.46
C LYS A 31 -10.61 12.98 -9.06
N VAL A 32 -10.10 11.98 -8.35
CA VAL A 32 -9.56 12.20 -7.00
C VAL A 32 -8.36 13.16 -7.04
N ILE A 33 -7.52 13.07 -8.06
CA ILE A 33 -6.41 14.02 -8.25
C ILE A 33 -6.93 15.42 -8.56
N SER A 34 -7.95 15.56 -9.42
CA SER A 34 -8.53 16.89 -9.71
C SER A 34 -9.21 17.54 -8.50
N TYR A 35 -9.56 16.75 -7.49
CA TYR A 35 -10.12 17.21 -6.22
C TYR A 35 -9.07 17.42 -5.13
N GLY A 36 -7.78 17.34 -5.46
CA GLY A 36 -6.67 17.71 -4.57
C GLY A 36 -6.00 16.55 -3.85
N ALA A 37 -6.24 15.30 -4.23
CA ALA A 37 -5.42 14.19 -3.74
C ALA A 37 -3.99 14.28 -4.32
N ASP A 38 -2.99 13.94 -3.51
CA ASP A 38 -1.58 13.93 -3.92
C ASP A 38 -1.19 12.66 -4.67
N SER A 39 -1.90 11.56 -4.41
CA SER A 39 -1.63 10.28 -5.06
C SER A 39 -2.87 9.37 -5.08
N VAL A 40 -2.80 8.35 -5.94
CA VAL A 40 -3.80 7.28 -6.02
C VAL A 40 -3.16 5.98 -5.54
N THR A 41 -3.87 5.24 -4.71
CA THR A 41 -3.50 3.88 -4.31
C THR A 41 -4.42 2.86 -4.98
N ILE A 42 -3.84 1.82 -5.55
CA ILE A 42 -4.54 0.67 -6.11
C ILE A 42 -3.84 -0.62 -5.71
N HIS A 43 -4.60 -1.69 -5.48
CA HIS A 43 -4.07 -2.99 -5.11
C HIS A 43 -4.28 -4.02 -6.21
N LEU A 44 -3.20 -4.47 -6.84
CA LEU A 44 -3.22 -5.57 -7.80
C LEU A 44 -3.10 -6.91 -7.06
N ARG A 45 -4.24 -7.39 -6.56
CA ARG A 45 -4.31 -8.67 -5.82
C ARG A 45 -4.06 -9.88 -6.72
N GLU A 46 -3.60 -10.97 -6.12
CA GLU A 46 -3.40 -12.25 -6.84
C GLU A 46 -4.71 -12.77 -7.45
N ASP A 47 -5.84 -12.59 -6.78
CA ASP A 47 -7.16 -13.05 -7.20
C ASP A 47 -7.95 -12.06 -8.08
N ARG A 48 -7.42 -10.85 -8.32
CA ARG A 48 -8.05 -9.82 -9.17
C ARG A 48 -9.49 -9.47 -8.78
N ARG A 49 -9.86 -9.62 -7.50
CA ARG A 49 -11.25 -9.37 -7.06
C ARG A 49 -11.74 -7.93 -7.29
N HIS A 50 -10.83 -6.99 -7.50
CA HIS A 50 -11.16 -5.58 -7.82
C HIS A 50 -10.31 -5.06 -9.00
N ILE A 51 -9.16 -4.43 -8.78
CA ILE A 51 -8.27 -3.95 -9.84
C ILE A 51 -7.73 -5.14 -10.65
N ASN A 52 -7.85 -5.06 -11.96
CA ASN A 52 -7.27 -6.02 -12.90
C ASN A 52 -5.99 -5.49 -13.55
N ASP A 53 -5.32 -6.33 -14.35
CA ASP A 53 -4.05 -5.98 -15.00
C ASP A 53 -4.18 -4.80 -15.98
N ILE A 54 -5.32 -4.65 -16.63
CA ILE A 54 -5.59 -3.55 -17.57
C ILE A 54 -5.77 -2.24 -16.81
N ASP A 55 -6.53 -2.27 -15.70
CA ASP A 55 -6.70 -1.11 -14.82
C ASP A 55 -5.35 -0.63 -14.29
N ALA A 56 -4.57 -1.54 -13.71
CA ALA A 56 -3.26 -1.23 -13.15
C ALA A 56 -2.33 -0.59 -14.20
N LYS A 57 -2.27 -1.17 -15.42
CA LYS A 57 -1.47 -0.62 -16.52
C LYS A 57 -1.93 0.78 -16.93
N LYS A 58 -3.24 1.00 -17.09
CA LYS A 58 -3.79 2.29 -17.51
C LYS A 58 -3.60 3.37 -16.43
N ILE A 59 -3.87 3.05 -15.17
CA ILE A 59 -3.76 4.00 -14.06
C ILE A 59 -2.31 4.37 -13.81
N CYS A 60 -1.39 3.40 -13.76
CA CYS A 60 0.05 3.67 -13.61
C CYS A 60 0.66 4.40 -14.83
N GLY A 61 0.02 4.33 -15.99
CA GLY A 61 0.43 5.06 -17.20
C GLY A 61 -0.07 6.51 -17.26
N LEU A 62 -0.85 6.98 -16.29
CA LEU A 62 -1.32 8.37 -16.26
C LEU A 62 -0.15 9.33 -16.03
N LYS A 63 -0.06 10.36 -16.88
CA LYS A 63 0.91 11.45 -16.69
C LYS A 63 0.45 12.33 -15.51
N ASN A 64 1.43 12.80 -14.72
CA ASN A 64 1.20 13.71 -13.57
C ASN A 64 0.32 13.13 -12.45
N VAL A 65 0.19 11.81 -12.35
CA VAL A 65 -0.50 11.14 -11.26
C VAL A 65 0.51 10.23 -10.55
N LEU A 66 0.74 10.47 -9.28
CA LEU A 66 1.55 9.58 -8.46
C LEU A 66 0.70 8.35 -8.09
N VAL A 67 1.18 7.17 -8.44
CA VAL A 67 0.48 5.91 -8.17
C VAL A 67 1.29 5.06 -7.20
N ASN A 68 0.64 4.69 -6.09
CA ASN A 68 1.09 3.66 -5.16
C ASN A 68 0.40 2.33 -5.53
N LEU A 69 1.17 1.37 -6.03
CA LEU A 69 0.66 0.05 -6.39
C LEU A 69 0.92 -0.94 -5.25
N GLU A 70 -0.13 -1.35 -4.56
CA GLU A 70 -0.05 -2.42 -3.57
C GLU A 70 0.05 -3.77 -4.26
N ILE A 71 0.97 -4.61 -3.77
CA ILE A 71 1.23 -5.93 -4.33
C ILE A 71 1.63 -6.93 -3.24
N SER A 72 1.32 -8.20 -3.47
CA SER A 72 1.87 -9.29 -2.67
C SER A 72 3.34 -9.60 -3.05
N MET A 73 3.98 -10.46 -2.28
CA MET A 73 5.32 -10.99 -2.60
C MET A 73 5.29 -12.14 -3.64
N ASN A 74 4.17 -12.35 -4.34
CA ASN A 74 4.06 -13.36 -5.39
C ASN A 74 4.96 -12.99 -6.58
N LYS A 75 5.71 -13.96 -7.09
CA LYS A 75 6.67 -13.76 -8.19
C LYS A 75 6.03 -13.19 -9.46
N GLU A 76 4.82 -13.67 -9.79
CA GLU A 76 4.08 -13.19 -10.96
C GLU A 76 3.69 -11.73 -10.82
N ILE A 77 3.10 -11.37 -9.65
CA ILE A 77 2.66 -9.99 -9.36
C ILE A 77 3.86 -9.03 -9.32
N VAL A 78 4.97 -9.42 -8.68
CA VAL A 78 6.21 -8.64 -8.68
C VAL A 78 6.72 -8.41 -10.10
N ASN A 79 6.72 -9.43 -10.96
CA ASN A 79 7.16 -9.27 -12.36
C ASN A 79 6.21 -8.36 -13.16
N LYS A 80 4.90 -8.41 -12.91
CA LYS A 80 3.93 -7.49 -13.52
C LYS A 80 4.18 -6.05 -13.08
N ALA A 81 4.35 -5.81 -11.79
CA ALA A 81 4.66 -4.47 -11.26
C ALA A 81 5.95 -3.90 -11.85
N LEU A 82 6.99 -4.71 -12.02
CA LEU A 82 8.24 -4.29 -12.69
C LEU A 82 8.03 -3.88 -14.15
N LYS A 83 7.09 -4.52 -14.87
CA LYS A 83 6.74 -4.15 -16.25
C LYS A 83 5.87 -2.89 -16.31
N ILE A 84 4.94 -2.73 -15.36
CA ILE A 84 4.04 -1.57 -15.26
C ILE A 84 4.80 -0.30 -14.88
N LYS A 85 5.83 -0.41 -14.01
CA LYS A 85 6.67 0.69 -13.51
C LYS A 85 5.88 1.81 -12.82
N PRO A 86 5.14 1.52 -11.74
CA PRO A 86 4.48 2.55 -10.94
C PRO A 86 5.52 3.47 -10.27
N ASN A 87 5.08 4.60 -9.73
CA ASN A 87 5.94 5.51 -8.97
C ASN A 87 6.40 4.86 -7.64
N PHE A 88 5.46 4.17 -6.98
CA PHE A 88 5.70 3.45 -5.74
C PHE A 88 5.11 2.05 -5.83
N ILE A 89 5.73 1.11 -5.14
CA ILE A 89 5.07 -0.13 -4.74
C ILE A 89 4.96 -0.20 -3.22
N CYS A 90 3.86 -0.73 -2.73
CA CYS A 90 3.71 -1.11 -1.34
C CYS A 90 3.59 -2.63 -1.25
N LEU A 91 4.54 -3.27 -0.58
CA LEU A 91 4.46 -4.70 -0.31
C LEU A 91 3.52 -4.94 0.85
N VAL A 92 2.44 -5.68 0.58
CA VAL A 92 1.39 -6.01 1.57
C VAL A 92 1.31 -7.52 1.77
N PRO A 93 0.91 -8.00 2.96
CA PRO A 93 0.53 -9.40 3.11
C PRO A 93 -0.75 -9.67 2.34
N GLU A 94 -0.84 -10.81 1.69
CA GLU A 94 -2.05 -11.22 1.00
C GLU A 94 -2.39 -12.66 1.33
N ASN A 95 -3.55 -12.87 1.95
CA ASN A 95 -4.14 -14.17 2.17
C ASN A 95 -5.44 -14.25 1.37
N ARG A 96 -5.57 -15.27 0.52
CA ARG A 96 -6.74 -15.45 -0.35
C ARG A 96 -8.05 -15.60 0.41
N LYS A 97 -7.99 -16.06 1.66
CA LYS A 97 -9.18 -16.30 2.51
C LYS A 97 -9.65 -15.03 3.24
N GLU A 98 -8.85 -13.98 3.29
CA GLU A 98 -9.18 -12.75 4.01
C GLU A 98 -9.90 -11.75 3.11
N ILE A 99 -10.93 -11.09 3.66
CA ILE A 99 -11.65 -10.01 2.97
C ILE A 99 -10.79 -8.75 2.96
N THR A 100 -10.05 -8.51 4.04
CA THR A 100 -9.13 -7.39 4.21
C THR A 100 -7.76 -7.89 4.68
N THR A 101 -6.73 -7.03 4.59
CA THR A 101 -5.40 -7.33 5.12
C THR A 101 -5.42 -7.21 6.65
N GLU A 102 -5.42 -8.33 7.35
CA GLU A 102 -5.34 -8.36 8.81
C GLU A 102 -3.88 -8.29 9.27
N GLY A 103 -3.43 -7.08 9.61
CA GLY A 103 -2.09 -6.84 10.11
C GLY A 103 -1.04 -6.57 9.03
N GLY A 104 0.14 -6.15 9.47
CA GLY A 104 1.27 -5.83 8.59
C GLY A 104 2.08 -7.07 8.18
N LEU A 105 3.00 -6.87 7.24
CA LEU A 105 3.96 -7.88 6.80
C LEU A 105 4.77 -8.45 7.96
N ASN A 106 4.93 -9.76 8.00
CA ASN A 106 5.93 -10.40 8.87
C ASN A 106 7.32 -10.30 8.22
N ILE A 107 8.02 -9.18 8.48
CA ILE A 107 9.32 -8.91 7.88
C ILE A 107 10.34 -9.95 8.32
N LYS A 108 10.34 -10.34 9.60
CA LYS A 108 11.32 -11.29 10.16
C LYS A 108 11.32 -12.61 9.38
N ASN A 109 10.15 -13.20 9.17
CA ASN A 109 10.02 -14.49 8.50
C ASN A 109 10.23 -14.40 6.98
N ASN A 110 10.09 -13.21 6.41
CA ASN A 110 10.20 -12.99 4.96
C ASN A 110 11.43 -12.16 4.55
N HIS A 111 12.39 -11.96 5.45
CA HIS A 111 13.51 -11.04 5.25
C HIS A 111 14.25 -11.26 3.92
N ASN A 112 14.72 -12.47 3.65
CA ASN A 112 15.49 -12.78 2.45
C ASN A 112 14.66 -12.60 1.16
N LYS A 113 13.36 -12.90 1.21
CA LYS A 113 12.44 -12.71 0.07
C LYS A 113 12.21 -11.23 -0.20
N LEU A 114 11.93 -10.45 0.84
CA LEU A 114 11.75 -9.01 0.78
C LEU A 114 13.01 -8.31 0.24
N GLU A 115 14.19 -8.66 0.74
CA GLU A 115 15.45 -8.10 0.28
C GLU A 115 15.65 -8.27 -1.23
N LYS A 116 15.41 -9.48 -1.75
CA LYS A 116 15.50 -9.77 -3.19
C LYS A 116 14.51 -8.95 -4.01
N ILE A 117 13.28 -8.78 -3.51
CA ILE A 117 12.22 -8.01 -4.17
C ILE A 117 12.57 -6.53 -4.18
N ILE A 118 12.94 -5.96 -3.03
CA ILE A 118 13.32 -4.55 -2.90
C ILE A 118 14.51 -4.21 -3.83
N LYS A 119 15.54 -5.07 -3.87
CA LYS A 119 16.69 -4.90 -4.78
C LYS A 119 16.25 -4.82 -6.26
N LYS A 120 15.26 -5.63 -6.68
CA LYS A 120 14.73 -5.57 -8.06
C LYS A 120 14.04 -4.24 -8.35
N PHE A 121 13.17 -3.77 -7.44
CA PHE A 121 12.47 -2.50 -7.63
C PHE A 121 13.42 -1.31 -7.60
N LYS A 122 14.41 -1.30 -6.71
CA LYS A 122 15.47 -0.28 -6.69
C LYS A 122 16.25 -0.22 -8.00
N LYS A 123 16.62 -1.38 -8.56
CA LYS A 123 17.26 -1.47 -9.89
C LYS A 123 16.38 -0.86 -10.99
N ALA A 124 15.06 -0.99 -10.88
CA ALA A 124 14.08 -0.41 -11.78
C ALA A 124 13.74 1.07 -11.47
N LYS A 125 14.39 1.68 -10.46
CA LYS A 125 14.11 3.05 -9.97
C LYS A 125 12.67 3.25 -9.47
N ILE A 126 12.06 2.20 -8.93
CA ILE A 126 10.73 2.23 -8.32
C ILE A 126 10.91 2.27 -6.80
N ARG A 127 10.29 3.25 -6.16
CA ARG A 127 10.34 3.39 -4.70
C ARG A 127 9.55 2.28 -4.02
N THR A 128 10.06 1.79 -2.89
CA THR A 128 9.47 0.66 -2.17
C THR A 128 8.97 1.05 -0.80
N SER A 129 7.72 0.72 -0.50
CA SER A 129 7.09 0.80 0.81
C SER A 129 6.80 -0.60 1.35
N LEU A 130 6.83 -0.73 2.68
CA LEU A 130 6.42 -1.95 3.38
C LEU A 130 5.23 -1.64 4.28
N PHE A 131 4.13 -2.36 4.10
CA PHE A 131 2.96 -2.30 4.98
C PHE A 131 3.21 -3.08 6.26
N ILE A 132 3.37 -2.39 7.39
CA ILE A 132 3.85 -2.97 8.64
C ILE A 132 2.99 -2.58 9.85
N ASN A 133 3.02 -3.39 10.88
CA ASN A 133 2.45 -3.00 12.16
C ASN A 133 3.27 -1.86 12.81
N PRO A 134 2.65 -1.03 13.66
CA PRO A 134 3.37 0.00 14.44
C PRO A 134 4.26 -0.67 15.51
N SER A 135 5.41 -1.19 15.09
CA SER A 135 6.38 -1.96 15.88
C SER A 135 7.78 -1.39 15.65
N PRO A 136 8.52 -1.01 16.73
CA PRO A 136 9.90 -0.56 16.59
C PRO A 136 10.82 -1.58 15.94
N ASN A 137 10.55 -2.87 16.16
CA ASN A 137 11.32 -3.95 15.55
C ASN A 137 11.13 -4.02 14.04
N ASP A 138 9.87 -3.97 13.57
CA ASP A 138 9.56 -4.01 12.14
C ASP A 138 10.13 -2.79 11.41
N ILE A 139 10.11 -1.61 12.06
CA ILE A 139 10.71 -0.38 11.51
C ILE A 139 12.22 -0.53 11.33
N ARG A 140 12.93 -1.08 12.35
CA ARG A 140 14.36 -1.33 12.23
C ARG A 140 14.69 -2.38 11.16
N LEU A 141 13.85 -3.41 11.01
CA LEU A 141 14.00 -4.39 9.95
C LEU A 141 13.74 -3.77 8.57
N ALA A 142 12.73 -2.91 8.42
CA ALA A 142 12.49 -2.16 7.18
C ALA A 142 13.70 -1.29 6.80
N LYS A 143 14.35 -0.64 7.80
CA LYS A 143 15.60 0.09 7.57
C LYS A 143 16.73 -0.81 7.09
N LYS A 144 16.94 -1.97 7.72
CA LYS A 144 17.95 -2.94 7.30
C LYS A 144 17.72 -3.44 5.87
N LEU A 145 16.48 -3.61 5.47
CA LEU A 145 16.08 -3.96 4.10
C LEU A 145 16.26 -2.79 3.12
N ASN A 146 16.59 -1.62 3.63
CA ASN A 146 16.76 -0.42 2.82
C ASN A 146 15.47 -0.02 2.05
N ALA A 147 14.31 -0.20 2.69
CA ALA A 147 13.03 0.29 2.17
C ALA A 147 13.04 1.82 2.15
N ASP A 148 12.41 2.42 1.14
CA ASP A 148 12.32 3.87 0.99
C ASP A 148 11.25 4.46 1.91
N CYS A 149 10.16 3.72 2.09
CA CYS A 149 8.98 4.09 2.87
C CYS A 149 8.51 2.94 3.74
N ILE A 150 7.69 3.27 4.73
CA ILE A 150 6.81 2.32 5.39
C ILE A 150 5.38 2.86 5.37
N GLU A 151 4.40 1.98 5.36
CA GLU A 151 3.02 2.31 5.66
C GLU A 151 2.62 1.64 6.97
N ILE A 152 2.30 2.44 7.97
CA ILE A 152 1.88 1.95 9.28
C ILE A 152 0.42 1.52 9.22
N HIS A 153 0.15 0.26 9.55
CA HIS A 153 -1.20 -0.30 9.63
C HIS A 153 -2.00 0.36 10.76
N THR A 154 -3.10 1.02 10.42
CA THR A 154 -3.96 1.75 11.37
C THR A 154 -5.31 1.09 11.63
N GLY A 155 -5.57 -0.09 11.09
CA GLY A 155 -6.86 -0.78 11.22
C GLY A 155 -7.29 -1.03 12.67
N LYS A 156 -6.35 -1.35 13.57
CA LYS A 156 -6.67 -1.49 15.00
C LYS A 156 -7.16 -0.16 15.61
N LEU A 157 -6.52 0.96 15.24
CA LEU A 157 -6.96 2.29 15.67
C LEU A 157 -8.37 2.59 15.15
N ALA A 158 -8.61 2.36 13.86
CA ALA A 158 -9.91 2.58 13.23
C ALA A 158 -11.01 1.73 13.90
N ASN A 159 -10.74 0.46 14.17
CA ASN A 159 -11.69 -0.42 14.87
C ASN A 159 -12.00 0.05 16.29
N LEU A 160 -11.01 0.54 17.04
CA LEU A 160 -11.23 1.10 18.38
C LEU A 160 -12.10 2.36 18.33
N VAL A 161 -11.84 3.26 17.39
CA VAL A 161 -12.63 4.48 17.17
C VAL A 161 -14.06 4.12 16.77
N LYS A 162 -14.24 3.24 15.79
CA LYS A 162 -15.56 2.77 15.32
C LYS A 162 -16.36 2.12 16.45
N SER A 163 -15.69 1.37 17.31
CA SER A 163 -16.32 0.70 18.47
C SER A 163 -16.46 1.62 19.69
N LYS A 164 -16.14 2.91 19.58
CA LYS A 164 -16.17 3.90 20.68
C LYS A 164 -15.36 3.47 21.90
N LYS A 165 -14.28 2.69 21.69
CA LYS A 165 -13.36 2.25 22.76
C LYS A 165 -12.20 3.21 22.91
N ASN A 166 -11.51 3.16 24.05
CA ASN A 166 -10.31 3.97 24.28
C ASN A 166 -9.19 3.56 23.30
N TYR A 167 -8.76 4.51 22.49
CA TYR A 167 -7.74 4.32 21.45
C TYR A 167 -6.42 5.02 21.77
N SER A 168 -6.28 5.70 22.90
CA SER A 168 -5.12 6.54 23.23
C SER A 168 -3.80 5.76 23.22
N SER A 169 -3.82 4.53 23.75
CA SER A 169 -2.64 3.65 23.77
C SER A 169 -2.18 3.30 22.34
N GLU A 170 -3.11 2.91 21.47
CA GLU A 170 -2.82 2.55 20.09
C GLU A 170 -2.34 3.76 19.27
N LEU A 171 -2.98 4.92 19.45
CA LEU A 171 -2.54 6.17 18.82
C LEU A 171 -1.11 6.55 19.26
N ASN A 172 -0.78 6.40 20.55
CA ASN A 172 0.57 6.64 21.04
C ASN A 172 1.57 5.66 20.47
N ARG A 173 1.21 4.39 20.29
CA ARG A 173 2.04 3.38 19.64
C ARG A 173 2.36 3.77 18.19
N ILE A 174 1.36 4.19 17.42
CA ILE A 174 1.52 4.68 16.05
C ILE A 174 2.43 5.92 16.01
N LYS A 175 2.17 6.91 16.87
CA LYS A 175 2.99 8.14 16.93
C LYS A 175 4.46 7.84 17.25
N LYS A 176 4.75 6.97 18.22
CA LYS A 176 6.11 6.55 18.57
C LYS A 176 6.80 5.85 17.39
N SER A 177 6.07 4.97 16.71
CA SER A 177 6.55 4.27 15.52
C SER A 177 6.87 5.22 14.36
N ALA A 178 6.00 6.18 14.09
CA ALA A 178 6.22 7.19 13.06
C ALA A 178 7.46 8.06 13.37
N LYS A 179 7.63 8.49 14.63
CA LYS A 179 8.83 9.25 15.07
C LYS A 179 10.11 8.44 14.89
N LEU A 180 10.10 7.16 15.27
CA LEU A 180 11.26 6.27 15.09
C LEU A 180 11.61 6.11 13.62
N ALA A 181 10.62 5.87 12.74
CA ALA A 181 10.87 5.73 11.30
C ALA A 181 11.47 7.01 10.71
N SER A 182 10.91 8.17 11.07
CA SER A 182 11.43 9.48 10.64
C SER A 182 12.88 9.71 11.12
N SER A 183 13.22 9.35 12.38
CA SER A 183 14.59 9.48 12.89
C SER A 183 15.60 8.55 12.20
N LEU A 184 15.11 7.49 11.55
CA LEU A 184 15.90 6.58 10.71
C LEU A 184 15.92 6.98 9.23
N ASN A 185 15.41 8.16 8.88
CA ASN A 185 15.28 8.64 7.51
C ASN A 185 14.47 7.66 6.62
N ILE A 186 13.36 7.14 7.13
CA ILE A 186 12.36 6.38 6.38
C ILE A 186 11.13 7.27 6.21
N GLU A 187 10.62 7.41 4.99
CA GLU A 187 9.36 8.11 4.75
C GLU A 187 8.19 7.33 5.36
N VAL A 188 7.28 8.04 6.05
CA VAL A 188 6.19 7.42 6.81
C VAL A 188 4.87 7.72 6.17
N HIS A 189 4.17 6.66 5.82
CA HIS A 189 2.75 6.67 5.46
C HIS A 189 1.95 5.99 6.57
N ALA A 190 0.65 6.20 6.61
CA ALA A 190 -0.28 5.51 7.49
C ALA A 190 -1.61 5.30 6.76
N GLY A 191 -2.17 4.11 6.87
CA GLY A 191 -3.38 3.76 6.16
C GLY A 191 -4.05 2.52 6.73
N HIS A 192 -5.15 2.15 6.09
CA HIS A 192 -6.02 1.03 6.41
C HIS A 192 -6.94 1.29 7.63
N GLY A 193 -8.28 1.10 7.42
CA GLY A 193 -9.34 1.22 8.45
C GLY A 193 -10.49 2.15 8.08
#